data_25c913f48c7631f774450d8354c4f1c1
#
_entry.id   25c913f48c7631f774450d8354c4f1c1
#
_cell.length_a   1.000
_cell.length_b   1.000
_cell.length_c   1.000
_cell.angle_alpha   90.00
_cell.angle_beta   90.00
_cell.angle_gamma   90.00
#
_symmetry.space_group_name_H-M   'P 1'
#
loop_
_entity.id
_entity.type
_entity.pdbx_description
1 polymer ?
#
loop_
_entity_poly.entity_id
_entity_poly.type
_entity_poly.pdbx_seq_one_letter_code
_entity_poly.pdbx_strand_id
1 'polypeptide(L)'
;MGLKGEKMNILIPMAGLGRRFKEVGYSLPKPLIDVHGKPMIERVIEGLNIDGNYIFVVQEKHIERYHLDVTLRKIAPHCKIVTLDGLTEGQACSALLAEKHIDNNEELLIVNCDNYFLWEVDQFLDKTSHNDFDGMIFTFKDDSGNPGWSYAQVDDDGRVIRVAEKEAISDTALAGAFYWRRGSDFVKYTKSMIDKDVRINNEFYITPTFNEAISDGKIICDYNILAMRSMDTPGDLKDFKKWLEIKKVSSKVEKFIATPRLKNKDKNMLKSRKMQNVLEEIRQGKPIILVDEYDRENEGDIVIAAEMCSVDNLVFTMNNARGLMCIPCAGSILDRLEIPPMVTDNTDKNETPFTVSVDARDDTTTGMSVQDRLKTLSVLLDLESAPDELTRPGHLFPLRARPKLLRERRGHTEGSIQLMHLAGLQPMAMICEIMNDDGTMAKGGDLNKFAVDHGLSIISIEEVYEAAYNESL
;
A
#
# COMPACT_ATOMS: atom_id res chain seq x y z
N MET A 1 13.21 -34.70 -2.46
CA MET A 1 11.83 -34.85 -2.97
C MET A 1 10.98 -34.05 -2.01
N GLY A 2 10.78 -32.75 -2.29
CA GLY A 2 9.87 -31.91 -1.53
C GLY A 2 8.44 -32.27 -1.92
N LEU A 3 7.61 -32.51 -0.93
CA LEU A 3 6.17 -32.67 -1.09
C LEU A 3 5.66 -31.41 -1.84
N LYS A 4 5.00 -31.60 -2.98
CA LYS A 4 4.21 -30.54 -3.64
C LYS A 4 3.12 -30.19 -2.63
N GLY A 5 3.23 -29.05 -1.96
CA GLY A 5 2.14 -28.51 -1.17
C GLY A 5 0.91 -28.36 -2.07
N GLU A 6 -0.23 -28.84 -1.59
CA GLU A 6 -1.50 -28.65 -2.26
C GLU A 6 -1.74 -27.15 -2.43
N LYS A 7 -2.22 -26.72 -3.62
CA LYS A 7 -2.47 -25.30 -3.91
C LYS A 7 -3.71 -24.85 -3.16
N MET A 8 -3.64 -23.66 -2.53
CA MET A 8 -4.78 -23.00 -1.89
C MET A 8 -5.99 -22.89 -2.82
N ASN A 9 -7.18 -23.19 -2.32
CA ASN A 9 -8.44 -22.95 -3.04
C ASN A 9 -8.81 -21.47 -2.95
N ILE A 10 -9.13 -20.85 -4.08
CA ILE A 10 -9.52 -19.44 -4.16
C ILE A 10 -10.94 -19.38 -4.70
N LEU A 11 -11.89 -19.06 -3.84
CA LEU A 11 -13.31 -18.98 -4.16
C LEU A 11 -13.74 -17.54 -4.43
N ILE A 12 -14.33 -17.29 -5.59
CA ILE A 12 -14.85 -15.98 -5.97
C ILE A 12 -16.34 -16.09 -6.28
N PRO A 13 -17.22 -15.79 -5.30
CA PRO A 13 -18.66 -15.71 -5.52
C PRO A 13 -18.99 -14.45 -6.35
N MET A 14 -19.52 -14.63 -7.56
CA MET A 14 -19.81 -13.54 -8.48
C MET A 14 -21.16 -13.71 -9.19
N ALA A 15 -22.10 -14.33 -8.50
CA ALA A 15 -23.46 -14.60 -9.00
C ALA A 15 -24.47 -13.45 -8.73
N GLY A 16 -24.02 -12.31 -8.23
CA GLY A 16 -24.84 -11.14 -7.95
C GLY A 16 -25.42 -10.47 -9.21
N LEU A 17 -26.53 -9.74 -9.06
CA LEU A 17 -27.23 -9.09 -10.18
C LEU A 17 -26.56 -7.83 -10.73
N GLY A 18 -25.65 -7.19 -9.98
CA GLY A 18 -25.00 -5.94 -10.36
C GLY A 18 -26.00 -4.79 -10.59
N ARG A 19 -27.05 -4.68 -9.74
CA ARG A 19 -28.17 -3.73 -9.93
C ARG A 19 -27.70 -2.29 -10.11
N ARG A 20 -26.78 -1.81 -9.25
CA ARG A 20 -26.23 -0.45 -9.28
C ARG A 20 -25.64 -0.08 -10.65
N PHE A 21 -25.00 -1.03 -11.35
CA PHE A 21 -24.45 -0.81 -12.67
C PHE A 21 -25.53 -0.82 -13.77
N LYS A 22 -26.53 -1.69 -13.64
CA LYS A 22 -27.65 -1.74 -14.60
C LYS A 22 -28.48 -0.48 -14.59
N GLU A 23 -28.72 0.09 -13.40
CA GLU A 23 -29.49 1.34 -13.21
C GLU A 23 -28.86 2.54 -13.92
N VAL A 24 -27.55 2.54 -14.11
CA VAL A 24 -26.82 3.59 -14.84
C VAL A 24 -26.43 3.18 -16.27
N GLY A 25 -27.06 2.11 -16.81
CA GLY A 25 -26.98 1.77 -18.24
C GLY A 25 -25.88 0.79 -18.65
N TYR A 26 -25.19 0.13 -17.70
CA TYR A 26 -24.24 -0.92 -18.06
C TYR A 26 -24.99 -2.17 -18.57
N SER A 27 -24.63 -2.63 -19.78
CA SER A 27 -25.26 -3.79 -20.43
C SER A 27 -24.62 -5.13 -20.06
N LEU A 28 -23.34 -5.12 -19.67
CA LEU A 28 -22.60 -6.31 -19.26
C LEU A 28 -22.81 -6.63 -17.78
N PRO A 29 -22.74 -7.91 -17.37
CA PRO A 29 -22.69 -8.27 -15.97
C PRO A 29 -21.44 -7.70 -15.30
N LYS A 30 -21.54 -7.34 -14.00
CA LYS A 30 -20.47 -6.66 -13.24
C LYS A 30 -19.07 -7.24 -13.45
N PRO A 31 -18.84 -8.57 -13.40
CA PRO A 31 -17.51 -9.14 -13.59
C PRO A 31 -16.90 -8.91 -14.98
N LEU A 32 -17.73 -8.65 -15.99
CA LEU A 32 -17.30 -8.44 -17.39
C LEU A 32 -17.21 -6.95 -17.77
N ILE A 33 -17.53 -6.03 -16.87
CA ILE A 33 -17.40 -4.60 -17.14
C ILE A 33 -15.95 -4.27 -17.46
N ASP A 34 -15.73 -3.54 -18.57
CA ASP A 34 -14.40 -3.14 -19.00
C ASP A 34 -13.73 -2.17 -18.03
N VAL A 35 -12.49 -2.48 -17.68
CA VAL A 35 -11.60 -1.66 -16.85
C VAL A 35 -10.27 -1.48 -17.57
N HIS A 36 -10.20 -0.48 -18.46
CA HIS A 36 -9.03 -0.22 -19.30
C HIS A 36 -8.57 -1.44 -20.12
N GLY A 37 -9.49 -2.01 -20.89
CA GLY A 37 -9.23 -3.11 -21.83
C GLY A 37 -9.18 -4.50 -21.18
N LYS A 38 -9.51 -4.62 -19.90
CA LYS A 38 -9.62 -5.89 -19.17
C LYS A 38 -10.94 -5.98 -18.42
N PRO A 39 -11.58 -7.15 -18.34
CA PRO A 39 -12.78 -7.31 -17.51
C PRO A 39 -12.45 -7.08 -16.02
N MET A 40 -13.42 -6.58 -15.25
CA MET A 40 -13.28 -6.31 -13.82
C MET A 40 -12.70 -7.51 -13.06
N ILE A 41 -13.17 -8.72 -13.31
CA ILE A 41 -12.69 -9.94 -12.66
C ILE A 41 -11.20 -10.21 -12.94
N GLU A 42 -10.69 -9.87 -14.13
CA GLU A 42 -9.26 -10.00 -14.44
C GLU A 42 -8.44 -9.04 -13.58
N ARG A 43 -8.95 -7.82 -13.33
CA ARG A 43 -8.29 -6.86 -12.43
C ARG A 43 -8.25 -7.35 -10.98
N VAL A 44 -9.32 -7.98 -10.51
CA VAL A 44 -9.37 -8.56 -9.16
C VAL A 44 -8.30 -9.65 -9.02
N ILE A 45 -8.21 -10.57 -9.99
CA ILE A 45 -7.22 -11.66 -9.98
C ILE A 45 -5.78 -11.11 -10.10
N GLU A 46 -5.56 -10.06 -10.91
CA GLU A 46 -4.26 -9.37 -10.97
C GLU A 46 -3.85 -8.75 -9.62
N GLY A 47 -4.80 -8.10 -8.93
CA GLY A 47 -4.55 -7.53 -7.60
C GLY A 47 -4.31 -8.60 -6.55
N LEU A 48 -4.95 -9.76 -6.68
CA LEU A 48 -4.78 -10.88 -5.76
C LEU A 48 -3.40 -11.54 -5.92
N ASN A 49 -2.93 -11.73 -7.16
CA ASN A 49 -1.60 -12.24 -7.50
C ASN A 49 -1.18 -13.55 -6.79
N ILE A 50 -2.12 -14.48 -6.56
CA ILE A 50 -1.86 -15.81 -5.97
C ILE A 50 -2.00 -16.90 -7.02
N ASP A 51 -1.04 -17.83 -7.09
CA ASP A 51 -1.19 -19.07 -7.84
C ASP A 51 -1.97 -20.08 -6.99
N GLY A 52 -3.22 -20.35 -7.35
CA GLY A 52 -4.13 -21.21 -6.60
C GLY A 52 -5.15 -21.94 -7.48
N ASN A 53 -6.00 -22.73 -6.83
CA ASN A 53 -7.12 -23.44 -7.47
C ASN A 53 -8.34 -22.50 -7.50
N TYR A 54 -8.53 -21.76 -8.58
CA TYR A 54 -9.65 -20.82 -8.70
C TYR A 54 -10.99 -21.53 -8.88
N ILE A 55 -11.98 -21.12 -8.11
CA ILE A 55 -13.36 -21.61 -8.13
C ILE A 55 -14.28 -20.40 -8.25
N PHE A 56 -15.05 -20.32 -9.33
CA PHE A 56 -15.98 -19.23 -9.58
C PHE A 56 -17.42 -19.71 -9.42
N VAL A 57 -18.24 -18.96 -8.68
CA VAL A 57 -19.68 -19.18 -8.63
C VAL A 57 -20.37 -18.12 -9.48
N VAL A 58 -21.05 -18.51 -10.53
CA VAL A 58 -21.57 -17.61 -11.57
C VAL A 58 -23.03 -17.89 -11.89
N GLN A 59 -23.72 -16.92 -12.41
CA GLN A 59 -25.06 -17.09 -13.00
C GLN A 59 -24.98 -17.88 -14.32
N GLU A 60 -25.78 -18.91 -14.51
CA GLU A 60 -25.84 -19.70 -15.74
C GLU A 60 -26.10 -18.83 -16.97
N LYS A 61 -27.05 -17.90 -16.88
CA LYS A 61 -27.36 -16.92 -17.94
C LYS A 61 -26.18 -16.02 -18.32
N HIS A 62 -25.17 -15.83 -17.46
CA HIS A 62 -23.98 -15.07 -17.80
C HIS A 62 -23.02 -15.90 -18.67
N ILE A 63 -23.02 -17.23 -18.51
CA ILE A 63 -22.31 -18.14 -19.41
C ILE A 63 -23.01 -18.18 -20.77
N GLU A 64 -24.32 -18.44 -20.80
CA GLU A 64 -25.08 -18.58 -22.04
C GLU A 64 -25.05 -17.31 -22.89
N ARG A 65 -25.23 -16.14 -22.25
CA ARG A 65 -25.38 -14.87 -22.98
C ARG A 65 -24.07 -14.15 -23.28
N TYR A 66 -23.06 -14.29 -22.41
CA TYR A 66 -21.85 -13.48 -22.47
C TYR A 66 -20.58 -14.31 -22.55
N HIS A 67 -20.67 -15.65 -22.62
CA HIS A 67 -19.53 -16.58 -22.65
C HIS A 67 -18.51 -16.31 -21.51
N LEU A 68 -19.05 -16.06 -20.30
CA LEU A 68 -18.25 -15.75 -19.12
C LEU A 68 -17.25 -16.86 -18.80
N ASP A 69 -17.61 -18.12 -19.02
CA ASP A 69 -16.75 -19.29 -18.84
C ASP A 69 -15.48 -19.24 -19.72
N VAL A 70 -15.61 -18.78 -20.97
CA VAL A 70 -14.46 -18.61 -21.89
C VAL A 70 -13.51 -17.54 -21.32
N THR A 71 -14.05 -16.43 -20.83
CA THR A 71 -13.26 -15.37 -20.21
C THR A 71 -12.53 -15.88 -18.97
N LEU A 72 -13.21 -16.59 -18.07
CA LEU A 72 -12.64 -17.11 -16.84
C LEU A 72 -11.55 -18.13 -17.11
N ARG A 73 -11.73 -19.05 -18.07
CA ARG A 73 -10.71 -20.03 -18.46
C ARG A 73 -9.49 -19.40 -19.13
N LYS A 74 -9.65 -18.24 -19.77
CA LYS A 74 -8.51 -17.48 -20.30
C LYS A 74 -7.67 -16.88 -19.18
N ILE A 75 -8.31 -16.39 -18.11
CA ILE A 75 -7.65 -15.74 -16.97
C ILE A 75 -7.05 -16.81 -16.02
N ALA A 76 -7.82 -17.87 -15.73
CA ALA A 76 -7.45 -18.98 -14.86
C ALA A 76 -7.72 -20.32 -15.57
N PRO A 77 -6.78 -20.87 -16.37
CA PRO A 77 -7.02 -21.99 -17.29
C PRO A 77 -7.59 -23.26 -16.64
N HIS A 78 -7.25 -23.51 -15.38
CA HIS A 78 -7.67 -24.72 -14.63
C HIS A 78 -8.80 -24.44 -13.63
N CYS A 79 -9.48 -23.30 -13.75
CA CYS A 79 -10.55 -22.92 -12.83
C CYS A 79 -11.73 -23.89 -12.86
N LYS A 80 -12.36 -24.05 -11.70
CA LYS A 80 -13.68 -24.69 -11.56
C LYS A 80 -14.76 -23.63 -11.67
N ILE A 81 -15.83 -23.93 -12.38
CA ILE A 81 -16.97 -23.01 -12.53
C ILE A 81 -18.21 -23.73 -11.99
N VAL A 82 -18.84 -23.10 -11.00
CA VAL A 82 -20.07 -23.57 -10.38
C VAL A 82 -21.18 -22.63 -10.86
N THR A 83 -22.21 -23.19 -11.45
CA THR A 83 -23.32 -22.40 -11.99
C THR A 83 -24.50 -22.34 -11.05
N LEU A 84 -25.23 -21.25 -11.12
CA LEU A 84 -26.46 -20.98 -10.38
C LEU A 84 -27.53 -20.46 -11.34
N ASP A 85 -28.70 -21.10 -11.31
CA ASP A 85 -29.92 -20.54 -11.91
C ASP A 85 -30.71 -19.77 -10.84
N GLY A 86 -30.89 -18.46 -11.06
CA GLY A 86 -31.58 -17.57 -10.12
C GLY A 86 -30.68 -16.85 -9.11
N LEU A 87 -31.21 -16.59 -7.91
CA LEU A 87 -30.54 -15.91 -6.81
C LEU A 87 -30.52 -16.79 -5.57
N THR A 88 -29.43 -16.68 -4.81
CA THR A 88 -29.36 -17.20 -3.45
C THR A 88 -29.81 -16.14 -2.43
N GLU A 89 -29.96 -16.55 -1.18
CA GLU A 89 -30.32 -15.69 -0.07
C GLU A 89 -29.13 -14.85 0.48
N GLY A 90 -28.05 -14.74 -0.30
CA GLY A 90 -26.89 -13.92 0.04
C GLY A 90 -25.56 -14.53 -0.42
N GLN A 91 -24.49 -13.80 -0.16
CA GLN A 91 -23.14 -14.15 -0.61
C GLN A 91 -22.66 -15.48 0.00
N ALA A 92 -22.94 -15.72 1.28
CA ALA A 92 -22.57 -16.96 1.97
C ALA A 92 -23.26 -18.19 1.35
N CYS A 93 -24.54 -18.07 1.02
CA CYS A 93 -25.27 -19.13 0.31
C CYS A 93 -24.70 -19.38 -1.09
N SER A 94 -24.31 -18.31 -1.80
CA SER A 94 -23.63 -18.47 -3.09
C SER A 94 -22.29 -19.18 -2.95
N ALA A 95 -21.50 -18.88 -1.92
CA ALA A 95 -20.23 -19.55 -1.65
C ALA A 95 -20.40 -21.05 -1.34
N LEU A 96 -21.45 -21.43 -0.61
CA LEU A 96 -21.77 -22.83 -0.31
C LEU A 96 -22.13 -23.67 -1.53
N LEU A 97 -22.53 -23.11 -2.66
CA LEU A 97 -22.72 -23.87 -3.90
C LEU A 97 -21.43 -24.54 -4.37
N ALA A 98 -20.28 -24.02 -3.94
CA ALA A 98 -18.98 -24.63 -4.19
C ALA A 98 -18.58 -25.71 -3.15
N GLU A 99 -19.44 -26.08 -2.20
CA GLU A 99 -19.16 -27.00 -1.08
C GLU A 99 -18.38 -28.24 -1.52
N LYS A 100 -18.79 -28.94 -2.56
CA LYS A 100 -18.09 -30.14 -3.07
C LYS A 100 -16.61 -29.91 -3.44
N HIS A 101 -16.18 -28.67 -3.55
CA HIS A 101 -14.80 -28.31 -3.91
C HIS A 101 -14.01 -27.71 -2.74
N ILE A 102 -14.71 -27.25 -1.69
CA ILE A 102 -14.10 -26.54 -0.56
C ILE A 102 -14.32 -27.21 0.79
N ASP A 103 -15.25 -28.19 0.90
CA ASP A 103 -15.47 -28.97 2.13
C ASP A 103 -14.38 -30.03 2.30
N ASN A 104 -13.18 -29.56 2.64
CA ASN A 104 -11.99 -30.37 2.81
C ASN A 104 -11.00 -29.70 3.79
N ASN A 105 -9.83 -30.32 3.98
CA ASN A 105 -8.78 -29.78 4.86
C ASN A 105 -7.80 -28.83 4.16
N GLU A 106 -8.04 -28.49 2.90
CA GLU A 106 -7.20 -27.56 2.15
C GLU A 106 -7.51 -26.10 2.56
N GLU A 107 -6.51 -25.24 2.40
CA GLU A 107 -6.65 -23.80 2.62
C GLU A 107 -7.67 -23.20 1.65
N LEU A 108 -8.49 -22.27 2.15
CA LEU A 108 -9.51 -21.58 1.39
C LEU A 108 -9.36 -20.06 1.55
N LEU A 109 -9.23 -19.34 0.45
CA LEU A 109 -9.34 -17.89 0.38
C LEU A 109 -10.60 -17.52 -0.38
N ILE A 110 -11.53 -16.81 0.25
CA ILE A 110 -12.75 -16.30 -0.39
C ILE A 110 -12.53 -14.82 -0.69
N VAL A 111 -12.82 -14.38 -1.91
CA VAL A 111 -12.53 -13.02 -2.36
C VAL A 111 -13.74 -12.41 -3.06
N ASN A 112 -14.07 -11.17 -2.75
CA ASN A 112 -15.09 -10.40 -3.46
C ASN A 112 -14.65 -10.14 -4.92
N CYS A 113 -15.59 -10.19 -5.85
CA CYS A 113 -15.32 -10.06 -7.29
C CYS A 113 -15.13 -8.62 -7.79
N ASP A 114 -15.01 -7.66 -6.91
CA ASP A 114 -15.03 -6.22 -7.17
C ASP A 114 -14.03 -5.40 -6.34
N ASN A 115 -13.10 -6.06 -5.66
CA ASN A 115 -12.05 -5.42 -4.88
C ASN A 115 -10.68 -5.70 -5.48
N TYR A 116 -9.89 -4.65 -5.66
CA TYR A 116 -8.50 -4.72 -6.08
C TYR A 116 -7.60 -4.50 -4.87
N PHE A 117 -6.70 -5.44 -4.59
CA PHE A 117 -5.85 -5.42 -3.40
C PHE A 117 -4.45 -4.90 -3.74
N LEU A 118 -3.92 -4.09 -2.82
CA LEU A 118 -2.52 -3.72 -2.73
C LEU A 118 -2.00 -4.31 -1.43
N TRP A 119 -1.17 -5.33 -1.50
CA TRP A 119 -0.81 -6.14 -0.35
C TRP A 119 0.47 -6.96 -0.57
N GLU A 120 1.08 -7.41 0.51
CA GLU A 120 2.31 -8.21 0.48
C GLU A 120 1.97 -9.71 0.43
N VAL A 121 1.84 -10.26 -0.78
CA VAL A 121 1.45 -11.66 -1.00
C VAL A 121 2.43 -12.64 -0.33
N ASP A 122 3.73 -12.37 -0.42
CA ASP A 122 4.76 -13.24 0.18
C ASP A 122 4.66 -13.29 1.71
N GLN A 123 4.37 -12.16 2.37
CA GLN A 123 4.13 -12.11 3.83
C GLN A 123 2.89 -12.89 4.23
N PHE A 124 1.81 -12.78 3.45
CA PHE A 124 0.61 -13.59 3.68
C PHE A 124 0.90 -15.08 3.56
N LEU A 125 1.55 -15.51 2.48
CA LEU A 125 1.90 -16.91 2.26
C LEU A 125 2.86 -17.46 3.34
N ASP A 126 3.77 -16.63 3.84
CA ASP A 126 4.63 -16.97 4.96
C ASP A 126 3.79 -17.15 6.24
N LYS A 127 2.90 -16.19 6.54
CA LYS A 127 2.00 -16.26 7.70
C LYS A 127 1.09 -17.50 7.65
N THR A 128 0.56 -17.89 6.48
CA THR A 128 -0.26 -19.11 6.35
C THR A 128 0.54 -20.39 6.58
N SER A 129 1.85 -20.39 6.46
CA SER A 129 2.71 -21.55 6.76
C SER A 129 2.79 -21.89 8.26
N HIS A 130 2.45 -20.94 9.14
CA HIS A 130 2.39 -21.13 10.59
C HIS A 130 1.02 -21.68 11.01
N ASN A 131 0.99 -22.51 12.06
CA ASN A 131 -0.20 -23.29 12.47
C ASN A 131 -0.89 -22.76 13.74
N ASP A 132 -0.78 -21.47 14.02
CA ASP A 132 -1.21 -20.82 15.26
C ASP A 132 -2.58 -20.13 15.17
N PHE A 133 -3.27 -20.20 14.03
CA PHE A 133 -4.61 -19.64 13.82
C PHE A 133 -5.44 -20.51 12.86
N ASP A 134 -6.78 -20.33 12.90
CA ASP A 134 -7.75 -21.06 12.08
C ASP A 134 -8.24 -20.28 10.86
N GLY A 135 -8.13 -18.95 10.89
CA GLY A 135 -8.52 -18.08 9.79
C GLY A 135 -7.93 -16.69 9.89
N MET A 136 -8.02 -15.92 8.80
CA MET A 136 -7.65 -14.50 8.75
C MET A 136 -8.67 -13.69 7.97
N ILE A 137 -8.87 -12.46 8.37
CA ILE A 137 -9.70 -11.48 7.65
C ILE A 137 -8.79 -10.37 7.14
N PHE A 138 -8.89 -10.04 5.86
CA PHE A 138 -8.14 -8.91 5.31
C PHE A 138 -8.79 -7.61 5.74
N THR A 139 -7.99 -6.73 6.31
CA THR A 139 -8.43 -5.48 6.92
C THR A 139 -7.65 -4.29 6.39
N PHE A 140 -8.22 -3.11 6.55
CA PHE A 140 -7.55 -1.82 6.34
C PHE A 140 -8.15 -0.80 7.34
N LYS A 141 -7.39 0.26 7.62
CA LYS A 141 -7.87 1.31 8.52
C LYS A 141 -8.90 2.20 7.81
N ASP A 142 -10.05 2.42 8.44
CA ASP A 142 -11.10 3.36 8.00
C ASP A 142 -11.60 4.21 9.16
N ASP A 143 -11.15 5.44 9.21
CA ASP A 143 -11.56 6.43 10.23
C ASP A 143 -12.91 7.10 9.89
N SER A 144 -13.47 6.83 8.70
CA SER A 144 -14.72 7.45 8.24
C SER A 144 -15.97 6.85 8.86
N GLY A 145 -15.89 5.62 9.39
CA GLY A 145 -17.05 4.86 9.89
C GLY A 145 -18.08 4.61 8.79
N ASN A 146 -17.65 4.41 7.54
CA ASN A 146 -18.52 4.24 6.38
C ASN A 146 -19.46 3.03 6.56
N PRO A 147 -20.78 3.21 6.64
CA PRO A 147 -21.74 2.12 6.82
C PRO A 147 -21.85 1.17 5.61
N GLY A 148 -21.14 1.45 4.53
CA GLY A 148 -20.98 0.54 3.39
C GLY A 148 -20.00 -0.59 3.65
N TRP A 149 -19.10 -0.46 4.64
CA TRP A 149 -18.10 -1.45 5.00
C TRP A 149 -18.56 -2.37 6.14
N SER A 150 -17.90 -3.49 6.27
CA SER A 150 -17.95 -4.36 7.46
C SER A 150 -16.71 -4.09 8.30
N TYR A 151 -16.77 -4.33 9.60
CA TYR A 151 -15.70 -3.98 10.53
C TYR A 151 -15.36 -5.13 11.47
N ALA A 152 -14.11 -5.17 11.93
CA ALA A 152 -13.63 -6.11 12.94
C ALA A 152 -13.15 -5.37 14.19
N GLN A 153 -13.52 -5.87 15.35
CA GLN A 153 -12.86 -5.51 16.61
C GLN A 153 -11.69 -6.47 16.81
N VAL A 154 -10.49 -5.91 16.97
CA VAL A 154 -9.24 -6.66 17.08
C VAL A 154 -8.59 -6.35 18.43
N ASP A 155 -8.00 -7.36 19.10
CA ASP A 155 -7.24 -7.17 20.33
C ASP A 155 -5.79 -6.75 20.05
N ASP A 156 -5.03 -6.46 21.12
CA ASP A 156 -3.62 -6.03 21.04
C ASP A 156 -2.69 -7.11 20.44
N ASP A 157 -3.10 -8.37 20.40
CA ASP A 157 -2.39 -9.49 19.82
C ASP A 157 -2.73 -9.71 18.32
N GLY A 158 -3.58 -8.85 17.73
CA GLY A 158 -4.05 -8.97 16.36
C GLY A 158 -5.09 -10.08 16.14
N ARG A 159 -5.81 -10.50 17.20
CA ARG A 159 -6.89 -11.46 17.12
C ARG A 159 -8.22 -10.75 16.96
N VAL A 160 -9.02 -11.24 16.03
CA VAL A 160 -10.38 -10.75 15.81
C VAL A 160 -11.28 -11.27 16.92
N ILE A 161 -11.86 -10.35 17.72
CA ILE A 161 -12.77 -10.67 18.80
C ILE A 161 -14.20 -10.77 18.28
N ARG A 162 -14.56 -9.88 17.35
CA ARG A 162 -15.91 -9.77 16.78
C ARG A 162 -15.84 -9.11 15.41
N VAL A 163 -16.75 -9.50 14.53
CA VAL A 163 -17.00 -8.80 13.26
C VAL A 163 -18.45 -8.32 13.18
N ALA A 164 -18.66 -7.21 12.48
CA ALA A 164 -20.00 -6.69 12.18
C ALA A 164 -20.12 -6.33 10.70
N GLU A 165 -21.21 -6.77 10.09
CA GLU A 165 -21.52 -6.48 8.69
C GLU A 165 -22.29 -5.16 8.61
N LYS A 166 -21.76 -4.18 7.86
CA LYS A 166 -22.36 -2.84 7.64
C LYS A 166 -22.66 -2.04 8.94
N GLU A 167 -21.83 -2.25 9.94
CA GLU A 167 -21.89 -1.55 11.22
C GLU A 167 -20.46 -1.21 11.65
N ALA A 168 -20.15 0.07 11.84
CA ALA A 168 -18.85 0.53 12.30
C ALA A 168 -18.70 0.29 13.81
N ILE A 169 -18.04 -0.82 14.18
CA ILE A 169 -17.74 -1.20 15.56
C ILE A 169 -16.31 -0.88 15.99
N SER A 170 -15.49 -0.40 15.05
CA SER A 170 -14.08 -0.03 15.20
C SER A 170 -13.64 0.81 13.99
N ASP A 171 -12.37 1.13 13.89
CA ASP A 171 -11.71 1.73 12.70
C ASP A 171 -11.07 0.68 11.76
N THR A 172 -11.25 -0.61 12.05
CA THR A 172 -10.68 -1.72 11.29
C THR A 172 -11.73 -2.28 10.32
N ALA A 173 -11.72 -1.76 9.09
CA ALA A 173 -12.65 -2.17 8.04
C ALA A 173 -12.19 -3.44 7.31
N LEU A 174 -13.13 -4.25 6.84
CA LEU A 174 -12.87 -5.48 6.11
C LEU A 174 -12.70 -5.20 4.61
N ALA A 175 -11.65 -5.74 4.02
CA ALA A 175 -11.33 -5.55 2.60
C ALA A 175 -12.06 -6.52 1.64
N GLY A 176 -12.85 -7.45 2.16
CA GLY A 176 -13.60 -8.41 1.33
C GLY A 176 -12.76 -9.59 0.82
N ALA A 177 -11.72 -9.96 1.58
CA ALA A 177 -11.00 -11.22 1.42
C ALA A 177 -10.92 -11.93 2.77
N PHE A 178 -11.17 -13.27 2.75
CA PHE A 178 -11.41 -14.09 3.92
C PHE A 178 -10.66 -15.42 3.79
N TYR A 179 -9.67 -15.63 4.63
CA TYR A 179 -8.88 -16.87 4.63
C TYR A 179 -9.35 -17.81 5.73
N TRP A 180 -9.45 -19.10 5.37
CA TRP A 180 -9.70 -20.21 6.26
C TRP A 180 -8.60 -21.25 6.09
N ARG A 181 -8.02 -21.71 7.19
CA ARG A 181 -7.02 -22.77 7.16
C ARG A 181 -7.56 -24.06 6.59
N ARG A 182 -8.84 -24.31 6.79
CA ARG A 182 -9.58 -25.46 6.23
C ARG A 182 -10.90 -24.98 5.64
N GLY A 183 -11.13 -25.32 4.40
CA GLY A 183 -12.41 -24.99 3.75
C GLY A 183 -13.60 -25.64 4.46
N SER A 184 -13.42 -26.81 5.09
CA SER A 184 -14.45 -27.46 5.90
C SER A 184 -14.89 -26.65 7.11
N ASP A 185 -14.01 -25.84 7.72
CA ASP A 185 -14.40 -24.93 8.79
C ASP A 185 -15.34 -23.82 8.26
N PHE A 186 -15.03 -23.22 7.12
CA PHE A 186 -15.95 -22.28 6.47
C PHE A 186 -17.33 -22.89 6.23
N VAL A 187 -17.39 -24.09 5.65
CA VAL A 187 -18.66 -24.79 5.37
C VAL A 187 -19.44 -25.02 6.66
N LYS A 188 -18.77 -25.54 7.71
CA LYS A 188 -19.38 -25.80 9.03
C LYS A 188 -20.01 -24.54 9.62
N TYR A 189 -19.23 -23.46 9.71
CA TYR A 189 -19.69 -22.23 10.38
C TYR A 189 -20.69 -21.45 9.55
N THR A 190 -20.61 -21.50 8.23
CA THR A 190 -21.62 -20.90 7.36
C THR A 190 -22.97 -21.62 7.50
N LYS A 191 -22.99 -22.96 7.55
CA LYS A 191 -24.21 -23.72 7.82
C LYS A 191 -24.80 -23.41 9.20
N SER A 192 -23.94 -23.34 10.24
CA SER A 192 -24.38 -22.92 11.60
C SER A 192 -25.03 -21.55 11.60
N MET A 193 -24.45 -20.58 10.92
CA MET A 193 -24.99 -19.22 10.79
C MET A 193 -26.36 -19.22 10.08
N ILE A 194 -26.50 -20.00 9.00
CA ILE A 194 -27.76 -20.14 8.25
C ILE A 194 -28.84 -20.82 9.12
N ASP A 195 -28.51 -21.90 9.82
CA ASP A 195 -29.41 -22.63 10.69
C ASP A 195 -29.94 -21.75 11.84
N LYS A 196 -29.13 -20.79 12.31
CA LYS A 196 -29.51 -19.78 13.31
C LYS A 196 -30.22 -18.58 12.72
N ASP A 197 -30.42 -18.53 11.40
CA ASP A 197 -31.04 -17.42 10.65
C ASP A 197 -30.38 -16.05 10.91
N VAL A 198 -29.04 -15.99 11.02
CA VAL A 198 -28.28 -14.76 11.26
C VAL A 198 -28.19 -13.98 9.96
N ARG A 199 -29.11 -13.01 9.76
CA ARG A 199 -29.21 -12.19 8.55
C ARG A 199 -28.92 -10.73 8.83
N ILE A 200 -28.32 -10.07 7.84
CA ILE A 200 -28.17 -8.62 7.79
C ILE A 200 -28.88 -8.14 6.51
N ASN A 201 -29.78 -7.16 6.64
CA ASN A 201 -30.59 -6.68 5.51
C ASN A 201 -31.27 -7.81 4.70
N ASN A 202 -31.75 -8.84 5.39
CA ASN A 202 -32.42 -10.01 4.82
C ASN A 202 -31.54 -10.93 3.96
N GLU A 203 -30.19 -10.80 4.06
CA GLU A 203 -29.21 -11.59 3.32
C GLU A 203 -28.23 -12.27 4.26
N PHE A 204 -27.68 -13.43 3.84
CA PHE A 204 -26.60 -14.13 4.51
C PHE A 204 -25.25 -13.66 3.93
N TYR A 205 -24.51 -12.85 4.70
CA TYR A 205 -23.16 -12.41 4.37
C TYR A 205 -22.10 -13.40 4.87
N ILE A 206 -20.89 -13.32 4.31
CA ILE A 206 -19.74 -14.16 4.75
C ILE A 206 -19.21 -13.69 6.10
N THR A 207 -19.18 -12.38 6.34
CA THR A 207 -18.60 -11.78 7.55
C THR A 207 -19.11 -12.40 8.86
N PRO A 208 -20.42 -12.59 9.09
CA PRO A 208 -20.91 -13.17 10.34
C PRO A 208 -20.50 -14.62 10.60
N THR A 209 -20.07 -15.37 9.58
CA THR A 209 -19.54 -16.73 9.71
C THR A 209 -18.35 -16.78 10.68
N PHE A 210 -17.55 -15.72 10.74
CA PHE A 210 -16.42 -15.65 11.67
C PHE A 210 -16.84 -15.52 13.12
N ASN A 211 -17.97 -14.89 13.43
CA ASN A 211 -18.48 -14.85 14.80
C ASN A 211 -18.89 -16.26 15.29
N GLU A 212 -19.41 -17.10 14.40
CA GLU A 212 -19.69 -18.51 14.71
C GLU A 212 -18.41 -19.27 15.07
N ALA A 213 -17.35 -19.06 14.27
CA ALA A 213 -16.06 -19.69 14.50
C ALA A 213 -15.40 -19.20 15.81
N ILE A 214 -15.41 -17.89 16.06
CA ILE A 214 -14.88 -17.28 17.29
C ILE A 214 -15.64 -17.81 18.52
N SER A 215 -16.96 -17.94 18.43
CA SER A 215 -17.80 -18.49 19.52
C SER A 215 -17.50 -19.98 19.81
N ASP A 216 -17.01 -20.73 18.82
CA ASP A 216 -16.56 -22.12 18.93
C ASP A 216 -15.07 -22.23 19.35
N GLY A 217 -14.43 -21.13 19.73
CA GLY A 217 -13.04 -21.09 20.22
C GLY A 217 -11.96 -21.06 19.15
N LYS A 218 -12.32 -20.80 17.88
CA LYS A 218 -11.38 -20.65 16.79
C LYS A 218 -10.59 -19.34 16.89
N ILE A 219 -9.32 -19.40 16.54
CA ILE A 219 -8.43 -18.22 16.49
C ILE A 219 -8.50 -17.61 15.10
N ILE A 220 -9.08 -16.44 15.02
CA ILE A 220 -9.15 -15.62 13.80
C ILE A 220 -8.24 -14.41 13.98
N CYS A 221 -7.33 -14.18 13.03
CA CYS A 221 -6.42 -13.02 13.05
C CYS A 221 -6.84 -11.99 12.03
N ASP A 222 -6.46 -10.74 12.24
CA ASP A 222 -6.49 -9.77 11.17
C ASP A 222 -5.24 -9.88 10.28
N TYR A 223 -5.40 -9.50 9.03
CA TYR A 223 -4.31 -9.31 8.07
C TYR A 223 -4.46 -7.94 7.43
N ASN A 224 -3.73 -6.98 7.96
CA ASN A 224 -3.78 -5.60 7.47
C ASN A 224 -3.10 -5.51 6.09
N ILE A 225 -3.85 -5.05 5.08
CA ILE A 225 -3.35 -4.84 3.72
C ILE A 225 -2.96 -3.39 3.51
N LEU A 226 -2.08 -3.14 2.54
CA LEU A 226 -1.58 -1.79 2.23
C LEU A 226 -2.72 -0.86 1.78
N ALA A 227 -3.60 -1.34 0.91
CA ALA A 227 -4.80 -0.64 0.50
C ALA A 227 -5.76 -1.57 -0.27
N MET A 228 -7.02 -1.20 -0.29
CA MET A 228 -8.05 -1.81 -1.14
C MET A 228 -8.69 -0.73 -2.01
N ARG A 229 -8.92 -1.04 -3.29
CA ARG A 229 -9.68 -0.20 -4.20
C ARG A 229 -10.95 -0.92 -4.61
N SER A 230 -12.07 -0.39 -4.19
CA SER A 230 -13.40 -0.92 -4.54
C SER A 230 -13.78 -0.59 -5.98
N MET A 231 -14.53 -1.49 -6.60
CA MET A 231 -15.25 -1.30 -7.86
C MET A 231 -16.73 -1.68 -7.67
N ASP A 232 -17.27 -1.54 -6.44
CA ASP A 232 -18.63 -1.98 -6.11
C ASP A 232 -19.71 -1.08 -6.74
N THR A 233 -19.46 0.21 -6.86
CA THR A 233 -20.37 1.17 -7.48
C THR A 233 -19.80 1.74 -8.79
N PRO A 234 -20.64 2.33 -9.67
CA PRO A 234 -20.14 3.07 -10.83
C PRO A 234 -19.20 4.23 -10.49
N GLY A 235 -19.37 4.87 -9.31
CA GLY A 235 -18.49 5.90 -8.76
C GLY A 235 -17.12 5.31 -8.45
N ASP A 236 -17.07 4.27 -7.62
CA ASP A 236 -15.84 3.57 -7.25
C ASP A 236 -15.06 3.09 -8.49
N LEU A 237 -15.80 2.51 -9.46
CA LEU A 237 -15.20 2.08 -10.72
C LEU A 237 -14.56 3.24 -11.50
N LYS A 238 -15.20 4.42 -11.52
CA LYS A 238 -14.66 5.61 -12.17
C LYS A 238 -13.37 6.06 -11.47
N ASP A 239 -13.37 6.08 -10.15
CA ASP A 239 -12.20 6.47 -9.35
C ASP A 239 -11.07 5.44 -9.50
N PHE A 240 -11.39 4.15 -9.52
CA PHE A 240 -10.41 3.10 -9.80
C PHE A 240 -9.81 3.23 -11.22
N LYS A 241 -10.62 3.52 -12.25
CA LYS A 241 -10.12 3.76 -13.61
C LYS A 241 -9.17 4.96 -13.64
N LYS A 242 -9.54 6.08 -13.00
CA LYS A 242 -8.69 7.27 -12.89
C LYS A 242 -7.36 6.95 -12.17
N TRP A 243 -7.43 6.20 -11.07
CA TRP A 243 -6.24 5.74 -10.36
C TRP A 243 -5.33 4.86 -11.24
N LEU A 244 -5.90 3.92 -12.03
CA LEU A 244 -5.15 3.12 -13.00
C LEU A 244 -4.50 3.97 -14.11
N GLU A 245 -5.13 5.09 -14.52
CA GLU A 245 -4.53 6.01 -15.50
C GLU A 245 -3.30 6.70 -14.93
N ILE A 246 -3.40 7.20 -13.70
CA ILE A 246 -2.27 7.79 -12.98
C ILE A 246 -1.16 6.74 -12.82
N LYS A 247 -1.51 5.51 -12.48
CA LYS A 247 -0.58 4.37 -12.37
C LYS A 247 0.00 3.95 -13.73
N LYS A 248 -0.72 4.08 -14.85
CA LYS A 248 -0.19 3.82 -16.20
C LYS A 248 0.92 4.79 -16.60
N VAL A 249 0.88 6.01 -16.15
CA VAL A 249 1.99 6.97 -16.29
C VAL A 249 3.19 6.49 -15.46
N SER A 250 2.95 5.81 -14.33
CA SER A 250 3.96 5.10 -13.48
C SER A 250 4.27 3.66 -13.98
N SER A 251 3.59 3.15 -15.01
CA SER A 251 3.46 1.72 -15.36
C SER A 251 4.65 1.05 -16.04
N LYS A 252 5.87 1.58 -15.91
CA LYS A 252 7.05 0.72 -15.98
C LYS A 252 7.16 -0.23 -14.78
N VAL A 253 6.41 0.02 -13.71
CA VAL A 253 6.40 -0.76 -12.45
C VAL A 253 5.49 -1.99 -12.52
N GLU A 254 4.37 -1.94 -13.26
CA GLU A 254 3.39 -3.06 -13.31
C GLU A 254 3.85 -4.34 -14.03
N LYS A 255 4.92 -4.31 -14.81
CA LYS A 255 5.51 -5.56 -15.36
C LYS A 255 6.16 -6.43 -14.29
N PHE A 256 6.14 -5.98 -13.03
CA PHE A 256 6.93 -6.53 -11.94
C PHE A 256 6.16 -7.44 -10.97
N ILE A 257 4.83 -7.33 -10.89
CA ILE A 257 4.03 -8.07 -9.91
C ILE A 257 3.62 -9.47 -10.41
N ALA A 258 3.90 -9.81 -11.67
CA ALA A 258 3.44 -11.05 -12.29
C ALA A 258 4.56 -12.07 -12.57
N THR A 259 5.33 -12.48 -11.54
CA THR A 259 6.27 -13.61 -11.73
C THR A 259 6.23 -14.64 -10.59
N PRO A 260 6.32 -15.96 -10.92
CA PRO A 260 6.24 -17.04 -9.93
C PRO A 260 7.49 -17.10 -9.03
N ARG A 261 7.32 -17.61 -7.81
CA ARG A 261 8.34 -17.93 -6.77
C ARG A 261 9.79 -17.73 -7.19
N LEU A 262 10.38 -16.60 -6.80
CA LEU A 262 11.75 -16.23 -7.12
C LEU A 262 12.75 -16.92 -6.18
N LYS A 263 13.83 -17.50 -6.73
CA LYS A 263 15.01 -17.97 -5.99
C LYS A 263 15.76 -16.77 -5.39
N ASN A 264 16.57 -16.95 -4.35
CA ASN A 264 17.31 -15.86 -3.68
C ASN A 264 18.05 -14.91 -4.65
N LYS A 265 18.57 -15.42 -5.77
CA LYS A 265 19.24 -14.64 -6.83
C LYS A 265 18.28 -13.62 -7.50
N ASP A 266 17.00 -13.97 -7.58
CA ASP A 266 15.97 -13.13 -8.20
C ASP A 266 15.45 -12.04 -7.22
N LYS A 267 15.47 -12.30 -5.90
CA LYS A 267 15.17 -11.28 -4.87
C LYS A 267 16.19 -10.14 -4.87
N ASN A 268 17.48 -10.46 -5.01
CA ASN A 268 18.53 -9.45 -5.13
C ASN A 268 18.38 -8.62 -6.42
N MET A 269 18.01 -9.25 -7.53
CA MET A 269 17.74 -8.56 -8.79
C MET A 269 16.50 -7.64 -8.69
N LEU A 270 15.49 -8.01 -7.90
CA LEU A 270 14.31 -7.19 -7.64
C LEU A 270 14.62 -5.97 -6.77
N LYS A 271 15.37 -6.16 -5.67
CA LYS A 271 15.86 -5.06 -4.82
C LYS A 271 16.70 -4.07 -5.63
N SER A 272 17.62 -4.58 -6.46
CA SER A 272 18.44 -3.77 -7.37
C SER A 272 17.59 -2.94 -8.34
N ARG A 273 16.53 -3.52 -8.88
CA ARG A 273 15.65 -2.85 -9.84
C ARG A 273 14.72 -1.83 -9.19
N LYS A 274 14.19 -2.10 -7.98
CA LYS A 274 13.45 -1.12 -7.17
C LYS A 274 14.34 0.11 -6.91
N MET A 275 15.56 -0.11 -6.48
CA MET A 275 16.54 0.96 -6.26
C MET A 275 16.80 1.75 -7.56
N GLN A 276 17.05 1.09 -8.69
CA GLN A 276 17.27 1.76 -9.98
C GLN A 276 16.07 2.64 -10.38
N ASN A 277 14.83 2.18 -10.17
CA ASN A 277 13.63 2.95 -10.44
C ASN A 277 13.55 4.19 -9.54
N VAL A 278 13.79 4.05 -8.24
CA VAL A 278 13.82 5.15 -7.29
C VAL A 278 14.88 6.19 -7.67
N LEU A 279 16.09 5.75 -8.03
CA LEU A 279 17.16 6.65 -8.47
C LEU A 279 16.81 7.40 -9.77
N GLU A 280 16.12 6.74 -10.70
CA GLU A 280 15.65 7.40 -11.92
C GLU A 280 14.54 8.42 -11.63
N GLU A 281 13.61 8.12 -10.72
CA GLU A 281 12.59 9.08 -10.27
C GLU A 281 13.23 10.31 -9.60
N ILE A 282 14.23 10.10 -8.74
CA ILE A 282 15.01 11.20 -8.13
C ILE A 282 15.69 12.07 -9.20
N ARG A 283 16.33 11.46 -10.22
CA ARG A 283 16.94 12.20 -11.35
C ARG A 283 15.92 13.00 -12.16
N GLN A 284 14.67 12.56 -12.20
CA GLN A 284 13.57 13.25 -12.87
C GLN A 284 12.90 14.32 -11.98
N GLY A 285 13.40 14.54 -10.77
CA GLY A 285 12.83 15.50 -9.81
C GLY A 285 11.49 15.08 -9.20
N LYS A 286 11.15 13.78 -9.28
CA LYS A 286 9.95 13.27 -8.63
C LYS A 286 10.21 13.09 -7.13
N PRO A 287 9.25 13.47 -6.28
CA PRO A 287 9.29 13.13 -4.87
C PRO A 287 9.25 11.61 -4.67
N ILE A 288 10.00 11.13 -3.68
CA ILE A 288 9.91 9.75 -3.17
C ILE A 288 9.70 9.77 -1.67
N ILE A 289 9.34 8.65 -1.07
CA ILE A 289 9.26 8.50 0.38
C ILE A 289 10.42 7.66 0.86
N LEU A 290 11.19 8.19 1.81
CA LEU A 290 12.24 7.49 2.54
C LEU A 290 11.71 7.16 3.93
N VAL A 291 11.72 5.88 4.33
CA VAL A 291 11.28 5.43 5.65
C VAL A 291 12.44 4.89 6.46
N ASP A 292 12.45 5.17 7.76
CA ASP A 292 13.42 4.64 8.68
C ASP A 292 12.95 3.36 9.40
N GLU A 293 13.81 2.80 10.26
CA GLU A 293 13.56 1.53 10.92
C GLU A 293 12.51 1.67 12.05
N TYR A 294 11.77 0.57 12.27
CA TYR A 294 10.69 0.51 13.27
C TYR A 294 11.16 0.86 14.70
N ASP A 295 12.40 0.54 15.03
CA ASP A 295 13.00 0.77 16.36
C ASP A 295 13.64 2.17 16.52
N ARG A 296 13.58 3.03 15.47
CA ARG A 296 14.08 4.41 15.50
C ARG A 296 12.91 5.40 15.66
N GLU A 297 12.43 6.02 14.60
CA GLU A 297 11.28 6.96 14.57
C GLU A 297 10.05 6.26 14.00
N ASN A 298 10.28 5.29 13.10
CA ASN A 298 9.25 4.61 12.32
C ASN A 298 8.39 5.62 11.53
N GLU A 299 9.05 6.60 10.91
CA GLU A 299 8.43 7.70 10.17
C GLU A 299 8.86 7.68 8.71
N GLY A 300 8.24 8.49 7.88
CA GLY A 300 8.58 8.64 6.47
C GLY A 300 8.65 10.09 6.07
N ASP A 301 9.72 10.43 5.34
CA ASP A 301 9.92 11.75 4.77
C ASP A 301 9.71 11.74 3.26
N ILE A 302 9.04 12.76 2.72
CA ILE A 302 9.19 13.09 1.31
C ILE A 302 10.63 13.53 1.07
N VAL A 303 11.26 13.00 0.03
CA VAL A 303 12.63 13.37 -0.38
C VAL A 303 12.61 13.83 -1.82
N ILE A 304 13.23 14.98 -2.08
CA ILE A 304 13.45 15.57 -3.42
C ILE A 304 14.91 15.99 -3.51
N ALA A 305 15.58 15.70 -4.63
CA ALA A 305 16.92 16.27 -4.88
C ALA A 305 16.84 17.79 -4.92
N ALA A 306 17.69 18.48 -4.16
CA ALA A 306 17.59 19.94 -4.03
C ALA A 306 17.71 20.67 -5.37
N GLU A 307 18.61 20.22 -6.25
CA GLU A 307 18.78 20.77 -7.60
C GLU A 307 17.60 20.52 -8.55
N MET A 308 16.69 19.60 -8.18
CA MET A 308 15.47 19.26 -8.94
C MET A 308 14.21 19.84 -8.29
N CYS A 309 14.34 20.65 -7.23
CA CYS A 309 13.20 21.31 -6.60
C CYS A 309 12.55 22.30 -7.58
N SER A 310 11.23 22.26 -7.64
CA SER A 310 10.39 23.12 -8.48
C SER A 310 9.22 23.67 -7.68
N VAL A 311 8.52 24.64 -8.22
CA VAL A 311 7.30 25.18 -7.60
C VAL A 311 6.31 24.06 -7.34
N ASP A 312 6.08 23.17 -8.33
CA ASP A 312 5.06 22.13 -8.24
C ASP A 312 5.36 21.11 -7.15
N ASN A 313 6.62 20.61 -7.07
CA ASN A 313 6.95 19.60 -6.07
C ASN A 313 7.08 20.16 -4.65
N LEU A 314 7.49 21.42 -4.47
CA LEU A 314 7.47 22.07 -3.17
C LEU A 314 6.04 22.39 -2.71
N VAL A 315 5.17 22.90 -3.59
CA VAL A 315 3.73 23.09 -3.28
C VAL A 315 3.07 21.77 -2.92
N PHE A 316 3.36 20.70 -3.68
CA PHE A 316 2.89 19.36 -3.37
C PHE A 316 3.31 18.95 -1.95
N THR A 317 4.60 19.08 -1.62
CA THR A 317 5.14 18.70 -0.31
C THR A 317 4.50 19.49 0.83
N MET A 318 4.40 20.83 0.69
CA MET A 318 3.80 21.68 1.72
C MET A 318 2.33 21.35 1.99
N ASN A 319 1.57 21.01 0.94
CA ASN A 319 0.15 20.72 1.08
C ASN A 319 -0.14 19.32 1.62
N ASN A 320 0.75 18.36 1.38
CA ASN A 320 0.46 16.95 1.64
C ASN A 320 1.31 16.36 2.77
N ALA A 321 2.60 16.72 2.91
CA ALA A 321 3.45 16.16 3.98
C ALA A 321 3.20 16.87 5.33
N ARG A 322 3.16 18.20 5.36
CA ARG A 322 2.82 19.05 6.53
C ARG A 322 3.87 19.07 7.65
N GLY A 323 4.99 18.38 7.50
CA GLY A 323 6.11 18.39 8.42
C GLY A 323 6.99 19.63 8.32
N LEU A 324 8.15 19.62 8.97
CA LEU A 324 9.15 20.65 8.89
C LEU A 324 10.03 20.46 7.64
N MET A 325 10.00 21.41 6.72
CA MET A 325 10.85 21.35 5.53
C MET A 325 12.32 21.58 5.91
N CYS A 326 13.14 20.55 5.81
CA CYS A 326 14.56 20.55 6.12
C CYS A 326 15.41 20.28 4.87
N ILE A 327 16.69 20.72 4.92
CA ILE A 327 17.62 20.61 3.81
C ILE A 327 18.87 19.85 4.25
N PRO A 328 18.87 18.48 4.23
CA PRO A 328 20.09 17.71 4.35
C PRO A 328 21.18 18.18 3.39
N CYS A 329 22.36 18.40 3.90
CA CYS A 329 23.52 18.88 3.15
C CYS A 329 24.78 18.12 3.52
N ALA A 330 25.66 17.87 2.54
CA ALA A 330 27.03 17.51 2.83
C ALA A 330 27.74 18.63 3.64
N GLY A 331 28.58 18.26 4.60
CA GLY A 331 29.29 19.22 5.46
C GLY A 331 30.07 20.28 4.68
N SER A 332 30.66 19.93 3.54
CA SER A 332 31.42 20.86 2.68
C SER A 332 30.60 22.05 2.16
N ILE A 333 29.30 21.86 1.91
CA ILE A 333 28.39 22.95 1.48
C ILE A 333 28.19 23.92 2.65
N LEU A 334 27.95 23.41 3.83
CA LEU A 334 27.71 24.21 5.03
C LEU A 334 28.98 24.92 5.49
N ASP A 335 30.17 24.29 5.36
CA ASP A 335 31.46 24.89 5.68
C ASP A 335 31.79 26.04 4.72
N ARG A 336 31.55 25.86 3.41
CA ARG A 336 31.73 26.91 2.39
C ARG A 336 30.88 28.15 2.68
N LEU A 337 29.64 27.95 3.11
CA LEU A 337 28.68 29.03 3.38
C LEU A 337 28.71 29.50 4.86
N GLU A 338 29.67 29.00 5.65
CA GLU A 338 29.80 29.36 7.07
C GLU A 338 28.49 29.21 7.85
N ILE A 339 27.78 28.11 7.64
CA ILE A 339 26.51 27.80 8.35
C ILE A 339 26.84 26.94 9.57
N PRO A 340 26.82 27.50 10.79
CA PRO A 340 27.20 26.79 12.00
C PRO A 340 26.07 25.87 12.51
N PRO A 341 26.36 24.91 13.39
CA PRO A 341 25.34 24.18 14.15
C PRO A 341 24.39 25.15 14.86
N MET A 342 23.13 24.76 15.01
CA MET A 342 22.11 25.56 15.71
C MET A 342 22.43 25.70 17.19
N VAL A 343 23.03 24.68 17.78
CA VAL A 343 23.46 24.63 19.18
C VAL A 343 24.85 24.01 19.28
N THR A 344 25.62 24.41 20.30
CA THR A 344 26.95 23.83 20.59
C THR A 344 26.88 22.49 21.29
N ASP A 345 25.81 22.26 22.05
CA ASP A 345 25.52 21.02 22.75
C ASP A 345 24.15 20.50 22.30
N ASN A 346 24.16 19.43 21.47
CA ASN A 346 22.96 18.84 20.93
C ASN A 346 22.37 17.83 21.93
N THR A 347 21.24 18.15 22.54
CA THR A 347 20.53 17.31 23.51
C THR A 347 19.33 16.57 22.89
N ASP A 348 19.16 16.63 21.55
CA ASP A 348 18.12 15.86 20.85
C ASP A 348 18.38 14.37 20.98
N LYS A 349 17.31 13.60 21.25
CA LYS A 349 17.36 12.14 21.43
C LYS A 349 17.97 11.41 20.21
N ASN A 350 17.67 11.91 19.02
CA ASN A 350 18.11 11.34 17.74
C ASN A 350 19.36 12.03 17.19
N GLU A 351 19.91 13.01 17.96
CA GLU A 351 21.06 13.83 17.57
C GLU A 351 20.88 14.49 16.19
N THR A 352 19.66 14.94 15.86
CA THR A 352 19.36 15.57 14.57
C THR A 352 20.24 16.78 14.37
N PRO A 353 21.04 16.81 13.29
CA PRO A 353 22.14 17.76 13.16
C PRO A 353 21.68 19.11 12.58
N PHE A 354 20.75 19.77 13.25
CA PHE A 354 20.27 21.10 12.87
C PHE A 354 21.39 22.14 12.82
N THR A 355 21.35 22.94 11.80
CA THR A 355 22.18 24.17 11.70
C THR A 355 21.32 25.40 11.86
N VAL A 356 21.96 26.59 11.96
CA VAL A 356 21.23 27.86 11.91
C VAL A 356 20.42 27.91 10.62
N SER A 357 19.15 28.30 10.72
CA SER A 357 18.27 28.45 9.56
C SER A 357 18.70 29.65 8.69
N VAL A 358 18.42 29.57 7.39
CA VAL A 358 18.88 30.54 6.41
C VAL A 358 17.77 30.92 5.42
N ASP A 359 17.91 32.11 4.84
CA ASP A 359 17.21 32.57 3.62
C ASP A 359 18.21 33.21 2.68
N ALA A 360 17.93 33.23 1.37
CA ALA A 360 18.69 34.10 0.46
C ALA A 360 18.48 35.56 0.84
N ARG A 361 19.58 36.33 0.78
CA ARG A 361 19.55 37.77 1.12
C ARG A 361 18.79 38.58 0.07
N ASP A 362 19.07 38.30 -1.19
CA ASP A 362 18.58 39.07 -2.32
C ASP A 362 17.48 38.33 -3.09
N ASP A 363 16.60 39.04 -3.75
CA ASP A 363 15.50 38.52 -4.56
C ASP A 363 14.49 37.65 -3.79
N THR A 364 14.34 37.87 -2.49
CA THR A 364 13.33 37.25 -1.64
C THR A 364 12.40 38.28 -1.02
N THR A 365 11.20 37.89 -0.61
CA THR A 365 10.25 38.70 0.12
C THR A 365 10.35 38.50 1.63
N THR A 366 9.67 37.44 2.14
CA THR A 366 9.70 37.12 3.57
C THR A 366 10.47 35.80 3.86
N GLY A 367 11.00 35.13 2.85
CA GLY A 367 11.66 33.82 2.97
C GLY A 367 10.70 32.62 2.97
N MET A 368 9.40 32.85 3.18
CA MET A 368 8.42 31.79 3.38
C MET A 368 7.79 31.25 2.10
N SER A 369 7.67 32.07 1.05
CA SER A 369 7.02 31.62 -0.18
C SER A 369 7.81 30.52 -0.87
N VAL A 370 7.15 29.74 -1.72
CA VAL A 370 7.82 28.69 -2.51
C VAL A 370 8.94 29.27 -3.36
N GLN A 371 8.72 30.46 -3.94
CA GLN A 371 9.71 31.19 -4.74
C GLN A 371 10.93 31.60 -3.90
N ASP A 372 10.70 32.12 -2.68
CA ASP A 372 11.78 32.50 -1.77
C ASP A 372 12.61 31.27 -1.33
N ARG A 373 11.93 30.14 -1.06
CA ARG A 373 12.61 28.89 -0.71
C ARG A 373 13.42 28.34 -1.88
N LEU A 374 12.90 28.38 -3.11
CA LEU A 374 13.66 28.00 -4.32
C LEU A 374 14.87 28.92 -4.53
N LYS A 375 14.71 30.22 -4.29
CA LYS A 375 15.84 31.17 -4.35
C LYS A 375 16.91 30.83 -3.32
N THR A 376 16.52 30.52 -2.09
CA THR A 376 17.44 30.07 -1.03
C THR A 376 18.15 28.76 -1.40
N LEU A 377 17.41 27.77 -1.95
CA LEU A 377 18.01 26.52 -2.46
C LEU A 377 19.03 26.81 -3.57
N SER A 378 18.74 27.75 -4.48
CA SER A 378 19.68 28.11 -5.55
C SER A 378 21.01 28.69 -5.02
N VAL A 379 20.97 29.49 -3.96
CA VAL A 379 22.18 30.02 -3.29
C VAL A 379 22.96 28.88 -2.60
N LEU A 380 22.26 27.96 -1.94
CA LEU A 380 22.93 26.81 -1.28
C LEU A 380 23.62 25.87 -2.30
N LEU A 381 23.03 25.70 -3.49
CA LEU A 381 23.51 24.82 -4.56
C LEU A 381 24.65 25.44 -5.38
N ASP A 382 24.66 26.76 -5.54
CA ASP A 382 25.66 27.45 -6.35
C ASP A 382 27.04 27.38 -5.66
N LEU A 383 28.00 26.80 -6.37
CA LEU A 383 29.36 26.61 -5.86
C LEU A 383 30.12 27.92 -5.67
N GLU A 384 29.72 28.99 -6.36
CA GLU A 384 30.32 30.30 -6.30
C GLU A 384 29.70 31.21 -5.25
N SER A 385 28.54 30.82 -4.66
CA SER A 385 27.87 31.65 -3.62
C SER A 385 28.73 31.81 -2.37
N ALA A 386 28.72 33.03 -1.83
CA ALA A 386 29.42 33.43 -0.64
C ALA A 386 28.52 33.44 0.62
N PRO A 387 29.10 33.36 1.83
CA PRO A 387 28.34 33.35 3.09
C PRO A 387 27.42 34.55 3.29
N ASP A 388 27.77 35.68 2.72
CA ASP A 388 27.02 36.94 2.84
C ASP A 388 25.82 37.03 1.88
N GLU A 389 25.63 36.07 0.99
CA GLU A 389 24.40 35.94 0.19
C GLU A 389 23.25 35.30 0.96
N LEU A 390 23.49 34.85 2.20
CA LEU A 390 22.48 34.29 3.10
C LEU A 390 22.21 35.20 4.29
N THR A 391 20.96 35.35 4.68
CA THR A 391 20.53 35.89 5.96
C THR A 391 20.38 34.79 7.01
N ARG A 392 20.62 35.10 8.27
CA ARG A 392 20.51 34.21 9.43
C ARG A 392 19.86 34.94 10.60
N PRO A 393 18.81 34.45 11.25
CA PRO A 393 18.08 33.23 10.88
C PRO A 393 17.25 33.41 9.61
N GLY A 394 16.72 32.28 9.04
CA GLY A 394 15.80 32.23 7.92
C GLY A 394 14.72 31.15 8.10
N HIS A 395 14.12 30.70 7.01
CA HIS A 395 12.98 29.80 7.01
C HIS A 395 13.29 28.40 6.43
N LEU A 396 14.50 28.19 5.90
CA LEU A 396 15.00 26.85 5.58
C LEU A 396 15.98 26.37 6.63
N PHE A 397 15.91 25.08 6.98
CA PHE A 397 16.66 24.45 8.05
C PHE A 397 17.67 23.45 7.45
N PRO A 398 18.93 23.85 7.18
CA PRO A 398 19.93 22.90 6.72
C PRO A 398 20.28 21.90 7.85
N LEU A 399 20.51 20.63 7.44
CA LEU A 399 20.92 19.54 8.32
C LEU A 399 22.28 19.04 7.85
N ARG A 400 23.26 18.98 8.77
CA ARG A 400 24.62 18.54 8.46
C ARG A 400 24.69 17.01 8.45
N ALA A 401 24.74 16.37 7.27
CA ALA A 401 24.96 14.93 7.19
C ALA A 401 26.31 14.51 7.80
N ARG A 402 26.34 13.37 8.49
CA ARG A 402 27.57 12.77 9.01
C ARG A 402 28.50 12.38 7.87
N PRO A 403 29.85 12.52 8.02
CA PRO A 403 30.81 12.27 6.92
C PRO A 403 30.74 10.87 6.33
N LYS A 404 30.45 9.86 7.15
CA LYS A 404 30.34 8.46 6.69
C LYS A 404 28.91 8.05 6.34
N LEU A 405 27.98 9.02 6.29
CA LEU A 405 26.59 8.84 5.95
C LEU A 405 25.92 7.68 6.73
N LEU A 406 25.21 6.78 6.06
CA LEU A 406 24.49 5.66 6.68
C LEU A 406 25.38 4.66 7.46
N ARG A 407 26.70 4.69 7.26
CA ARG A 407 27.65 3.93 8.10
C ARG A 407 27.83 4.54 9.50
N GLU A 408 27.46 5.78 9.68
CA GLU A 408 27.64 6.51 10.94
C GLU A 408 26.31 6.77 11.64
N ARG A 409 25.26 7.15 10.89
CA ARG A 409 23.92 7.39 11.45
C ARG A 409 22.85 6.95 10.44
N ARG A 410 21.94 6.08 10.87
CA ARG A 410 20.83 5.55 10.05
C ARG A 410 19.58 6.43 10.14
N GLY A 411 19.69 7.69 9.71
CA GLY A 411 18.59 8.67 9.72
C GLY A 411 18.25 9.19 8.33
N HIS A 412 17.11 9.88 8.21
CA HIS A 412 16.63 10.48 6.96
C HIS A 412 17.65 11.47 6.36
N THR A 413 18.37 12.24 7.21
CA THR A 413 19.45 13.14 6.81
C THR A 413 20.53 12.42 5.99
N GLU A 414 21.10 11.35 6.54
CA GLU A 414 22.15 10.59 5.89
C GLU A 414 21.60 9.75 4.72
N GLY A 415 20.40 9.20 4.86
CA GLY A 415 19.73 8.40 3.85
C GLY A 415 19.45 9.21 2.58
N SER A 416 18.96 10.44 2.72
CA SER A 416 18.70 11.32 1.58
C SER A 416 20.00 11.71 0.86
N ILE A 417 21.06 12.03 1.57
CA ILE A 417 22.37 12.33 0.93
C ILE A 417 22.98 11.10 0.27
N GLN A 418 22.81 9.91 0.88
CA GLN A 418 23.26 8.66 0.25
C GLN A 418 22.50 8.39 -1.07
N LEU A 419 21.20 8.68 -1.13
CA LEU A 419 20.41 8.60 -2.37
C LEU A 419 20.91 9.58 -3.43
N MET A 420 21.26 10.83 -3.04
CA MET A 420 21.83 11.80 -3.98
C MET A 420 23.15 11.28 -4.57
N HIS A 421 24.03 10.72 -3.75
CA HIS A 421 25.29 10.12 -4.25
C HIS A 421 25.01 8.96 -5.22
N LEU A 422 24.08 8.04 -4.89
CA LEU A 422 23.70 6.93 -5.77
C LEU A 422 23.05 7.41 -7.08
N ALA A 423 22.33 8.52 -7.03
CA ALA A 423 21.72 9.13 -8.21
C ALA A 423 22.72 9.93 -9.06
N GLY A 424 23.92 10.22 -8.55
CA GLY A 424 24.92 11.07 -9.23
C GLY A 424 24.56 12.55 -9.25
N LEU A 425 23.84 13.02 -8.21
CA LEU A 425 23.37 14.39 -8.03
C LEU A 425 24.17 15.11 -6.93
N GLN A 426 24.01 16.43 -6.83
CA GLN A 426 24.64 17.20 -5.76
C GLN A 426 24.22 16.68 -4.39
N PRO A 427 25.11 16.63 -3.38
CA PRO A 427 24.84 16.04 -2.07
C PRO A 427 24.00 16.97 -1.19
N MET A 428 22.81 17.30 -1.67
CA MET A 428 21.81 18.13 -1.00
C MET A 428 20.41 17.67 -1.41
N ALA A 429 19.52 17.55 -0.44
CA ALA A 429 18.13 17.17 -0.65
C ALA A 429 17.19 18.10 0.12
N MET A 430 15.92 18.16 -0.28
CA MET A 430 14.83 18.65 0.53
C MET A 430 14.09 17.45 1.11
N ILE A 431 13.84 17.46 2.41
CA ILE A 431 13.03 16.46 3.11
C ILE A 431 11.89 17.12 3.89
N CYS A 432 10.82 16.37 4.12
CA CYS A 432 9.70 16.83 4.93
C CYS A 432 8.95 15.62 5.47
N GLU A 433 8.75 15.55 6.78
CA GLU A 433 8.05 14.46 7.44
C GLU A 433 6.57 14.43 7.02
N ILE A 434 6.01 13.21 6.91
CA ILE A 434 4.61 13.01 6.51
C ILE A 434 3.75 12.89 7.78
N MET A 435 2.74 13.77 7.87
CA MET A 435 1.75 13.78 8.95
C MET A 435 0.38 13.37 8.44
N ASN A 436 -0.39 12.69 9.27
CA ASN A 436 -1.79 12.39 9.06
C ASN A 436 -2.66 13.65 9.18
N ASP A 437 -3.91 13.58 8.71
CA ASP A 437 -4.87 14.71 8.77
C ASP A 437 -5.21 15.12 10.22
N ASP A 438 -5.10 14.21 11.17
CA ASP A 438 -5.32 14.44 12.59
C ASP A 438 -4.10 15.06 13.33
N GLY A 439 -2.99 15.29 12.62
CA GLY A 439 -1.76 15.84 13.17
C GLY A 439 -0.81 14.81 13.81
N THR A 440 -1.13 13.52 13.76
CA THR A 440 -0.18 12.47 14.16
C THR A 440 0.83 12.19 13.04
N MET A 441 1.97 11.58 13.39
CA MET A 441 2.95 11.18 12.38
C MET A 441 2.47 9.96 11.60
N ALA A 442 2.57 10.00 10.27
CA ALA A 442 2.23 8.86 9.43
C ALA A 442 3.27 7.73 9.61
N LYS A 443 2.80 6.50 9.85
CA LYS A 443 3.63 5.32 10.12
C LYS A 443 3.12 4.09 9.38
N GLY A 444 4.02 3.17 9.02
CA GLY A 444 3.66 1.88 8.47
C GLY A 444 2.60 1.93 7.35
N GLY A 445 1.35 1.52 7.67
CA GLY A 445 0.23 1.52 6.73
C GLY A 445 -0.14 2.90 6.18
N ASP A 446 -0.03 3.97 7.00
CA ASP A 446 -0.33 5.34 6.58
C ASP A 446 0.64 5.81 5.49
N LEU A 447 1.94 5.52 5.63
CA LEU A 447 2.95 5.85 4.64
C LEU A 447 2.72 5.10 3.32
N ASN A 448 2.34 3.83 3.40
CA ASN A 448 1.99 3.06 2.21
C ASN A 448 0.74 3.61 1.52
N LYS A 449 -0.28 3.99 2.30
CA LYS A 449 -1.48 4.63 1.78
C LYS A 449 -1.13 5.96 1.11
N PHE A 450 -0.34 6.80 1.76
CA PHE A 450 0.13 8.08 1.22
C PHE A 450 0.90 7.87 -0.10
N ALA A 451 1.83 6.91 -0.15
CA ALA A 451 2.58 6.56 -1.35
C ALA A 451 1.64 6.17 -2.51
N VAL A 452 0.64 5.34 -2.23
CA VAL A 452 -0.36 4.89 -3.21
C VAL A 452 -1.25 6.04 -3.68
N ASP A 453 -1.73 6.87 -2.75
CA ASP A 453 -2.66 7.95 -3.07
C ASP A 453 -2.02 9.03 -3.94
N HIS A 454 -0.72 9.25 -3.77
CA HIS A 454 0.04 10.25 -4.52
C HIS A 454 0.94 9.68 -5.63
N GLY A 455 0.97 8.35 -5.82
CA GLY A 455 1.78 7.69 -6.85
C GLY A 455 3.29 7.83 -6.63
N LEU A 456 3.73 7.83 -5.37
CA LEU A 456 5.13 7.95 -4.96
C LEU A 456 5.76 6.59 -4.72
N SER A 457 7.04 6.46 -5.04
CA SER A 457 7.84 5.32 -4.62
C SER A 457 8.23 5.45 -3.15
N ILE A 458 8.25 4.31 -2.45
CA ILE A 458 8.69 4.20 -1.07
C ILE A 458 9.93 3.30 -0.97
N ILE A 459 10.93 3.72 -0.22
CA ILE A 459 12.17 2.99 0.01
C ILE A 459 12.63 3.13 1.46
N SER A 460 13.18 2.06 2.03
CA SER A 460 13.70 2.10 3.39
C SER A 460 15.17 2.51 3.44
N ILE A 461 15.59 3.08 4.58
CA ILE A 461 17.00 3.38 4.86
C ILE A 461 17.87 2.13 4.77
N GLU A 462 17.35 0.95 5.17
CA GLU A 462 18.07 -0.32 5.03
C GLU A 462 18.31 -0.69 3.56
N GLU A 463 17.28 -0.54 2.68
CA GLU A 463 17.46 -0.79 1.24
C GLU A 463 18.51 0.16 0.63
N VAL A 464 18.53 1.43 1.06
CA VAL A 464 19.55 2.41 0.63
C VAL A 464 20.95 2.02 1.12
N TYR A 465 21.07 1.56 2.38
CA TYR A 465 22.32 1.07 2.94
C TYR A 465 22.84 -0.16 2.19
N GLU A 466 21.97 -1.14 1.97
CA GLU A 466 22.32 -2.35 1.19
C GLU A 466 22.84 -1.98 -0.22
N ALA A 467 22.18 -1.07 -0.90
CA ALA A 467 22.58 -0.64 -2.24
C ALA A 467 23.92 0.13 -2.26
N ALA A 468 24.20 0.87 -1.19
CA ALA A 468 25.42 1.68 -1.13
C ALA A 468 26.68 0.91 -0.71
N TYR A 469 26.52 -0.18 0.10
CA TYR A 469 27.65 -0.78 0.80
C TYR A 469 27.78 -2.30 0.63
N ASN A 470 26.77 -3.00 0.08
CA ASN A 470 26.89 -4.43 -0.21
C ASN A 470 27.36 -4.64 -1.65
N GLU A 471 28.58 -5.15 -1.84
CA GLU A 471 29.23 -5.40 -3.15
C GLU A 471 28.56 -6.49 -4.01
N SER A 472 27.37 -6.97 -3.65
CA SER A 472 26.68 -8.10 -4.30
C SER A 472 25.38 -7.72 -5.04
N LEU A 473 25.22 -6.46 -5.43
CA LEU A 473 24.10 -6.01 -6.26
C LEU A 473 24.53 -5.69 -7.69
#